data_5228828b6ae539c0046263d6122cdded
#
_entry.id   5228828b6ae539c0046263d6122cdded
#
_cell.length_a   1.000
_cell.length_b   1.000
_cell.length_c   1.000
_cell.angle_alpha   90.00
_cell.angle_beta   90.00
_cell.angle_gamma   90.00
#
_symmetry.space_group_name_H-M   'P 1'
#
loop_
_entity.id
_entity.type
_entity.pdbx_description
1 polymer ?
#
loop_
_entity_poly.entity_id
_entity_poly.type
_entity_poly.pdbx_seq_one_letter_code
_entity_poly.pdbx_strand_id
1 'polypeptide(L)'
;MIVCDVSMAAVDAVRARHPEVRAVADVEALIAEKLDILAPCALGGTLNEQVVNALTARIVCGGANNQLAHHGIEKLLADRGVLYAPDYVVNSGGVIQVADELRGFNFERARAATEQIFVTTGKVLAIADADGVPPSVAADRLAERRMAEVGRLRGIWLGTMGSA
;
A
#
# COMPACT_ATOMS: atom_id res chain seq x y z
N MET A 1 16.85 5.90 10.34
CA MET A 1 15.37 6.01 10.23
C MET A 1 14.88 7.17 11.08
N ILE A 2 13.84 7.87 10.62
CA ILE A 2 13.20 8.99 11.35
C ILE A 2 11.73 8.61 11.55
N VAL A 3 11.19 8.86 12.74
CA VAL A 3 9.80 8.51 13.08
C VAL A 3 9.10 9.70 13.76
N CYS A 4 7.79 9.76 13.58
CA CYS A 4 6.88 10.55 14.42
C CYS A 4 5.61 9.74 14.69
N ASP A 5 5.02 9.96 15.84
CA ASP A 5 3.72 9.39 16.23
C ASP A 5 3.09 10.33 17.27
N VAL A 6 1.77 10.36 17.34
CA VAL A 6 1.04 11.11 18.38
C VAL A 6 1.22 10.47 19.76
N SER A 7 1.59 9.20 19.81
CA SER A 7 1.87 8.45 21.04
C SER A 7 3.37 8.48 21.35
N MET A 8 3.78 9.33 22.28
CA MET A 8 5.17 9.34 22.76
C MET A 8 5.60 7.99 23.32
N ALA A 9 4.68 7.26 23.97
CA ALA A 9 4.98 5.91 24.47
C ALA A 9 5.33 4.93 23.33
N ALA A 10 4.68 5.04 22.16
CA ALA A 10 5.03 4.23 20.99
C ALA A 10 6.42 4.62 20.46
N VAL A 11 6.71 5.91 20.39
CA VAL A 11 8.04 6.43 19.98
C VAL A 11 9.14 5.89 20.91
N ASP A 12 8.92 5.99 22.22
CA ASP A 12 9.89 5.52 23.23
C ASP A 12 10.09 4.02 23.17
N ALA A 13 9.03 3.23 22.93
CA ALA A 13 9.12 1.78 22.76
C ALA A 13 9.93 1.39 21.51
N VAL A 14 9.82 2.14 20.43
CA VAL A 14 10.64 1.93 19.23
C VAL A 14 12.10 2.27 19.51
N ARG A 15 12.37 3.43 20.13
CA ARG A 15 13.74 3.87 20.45
C ARG A 15 14.43 2.99 21.48
N ALA A 16 13.69 2.39 22.40
CA ALA A 16 14.25 1.43 23.35
C ALA A 16 14.80 0.17 22.64
N ARG A 17 14.18 -0.24 21.55
CA ARG A 17 14.61 -1.41 20.73
C ARG A 17 15.60 -1.03 19.65
N HIS A 18 15.52 0.22 19.18
CA HIS A 18 16.28 0.76 18.05
C HIS A 18 16.85 2.13 18.41
N PRO A 19 17.94 2.20 19.18
CA PRO A 19 18.51 3.47 19.67
C PRO A 19 18.97 4.42 18.54
N GLU A 20 19.23 3.89 17.36
CA GLU A 20 19.62 4.64 16.16
C GLU A 20 18.44 5.42 15.53
N VAL A 21 17.20 5.16 15.96
CA VAL A 21 16.03 5.84 15.42
C VAL A 21 15.90 7.23 16.02
N ARG A 22 15.83 8.23 15.13
CA ARG A 22 15.56 9.61 15.49
C ARG A 22 14.05 9.88 15.48
N ALA A 23 13.55 10.52 16.52
CA ALA A 23 12.17 10.99 16.55
C ALA A 23 12.10 12.50 16.24
N VAL A 24 11.02 12.91 15.58
CA VAL A 24 10.67 14.32 15.37
C VAL A 24 9.29 14.59 15.98
N ALA A 25 8.96 15.87 16.15
CA ALA A 25 7.78 16.27 16.92
C ALA A 25 6.45 15.92 16.23
N ASP A 26 6.40 16.07 14.92
CA ASP A 26 5.17 15.96 14.14
C ASP A 26 5.46 15.61 12.67
N VAL A 27 4.41 15.50 11.86
CA VAL A 27 4.48 15.16 10.44
C VAL A 27 5.15 16.29 9.64
N GLU A 28 4.92 17.54 9.98
CA GLU A 28 5.51 18.71 9.34
C GLU A 28 7.04 18.68 9.48
N ALA A 29 7.52 18.41 10.69
CA ALA A 29 8.94 18.25 10.97
C ALA A 29 9.52 17.04 10.22
N LEU A 30 8.75 15.94 10.08
CA LEU A 30 9.18 14.76 9.33
C LEU A 30 9.32 15.07 7.83
N ILE A 31 8.34 15.75 7.23
CA ILE A 31 8.34 16.09 5.80
C ILE A 31 9.45 17.10 5.44
N ALA A 32 9.83 17.97 6.39
CA ALA A 32 10.95 18.91 6.21
C ALA A 32 12.32 18.21 6.17
N GLU A 33 12.41 16.96 6.59
CA GLU A 33 13.66 16.18 6.55
C GLU A 33 14.01 15.73 5.13
N LYS A 34 15.29 15.49 4.89
CA LYS A 34 15.74 14.84 3.67
C LYS A 34 15.45 13.34 3.76
N LEU A 35 14.46 12.90 3.02
CA LEU A 35 13.99 11.51 3.00
C LEU A 35 14.27 10.85 1.65
N ASP A 36 14.62 9.56 1.67
CA ASP A 36 14.61 8.70 0.49
C ASP A 36 13.23 8.05 0.30
N ILE A 37 12.63 7.61 1.40
CA ILE A 37 11.33 6.92 1.43
C ILE A 37 10.47 7.56 2.52
N LEU A 38 9.22 7.86 2.20
CA LEU A 38 8.18 8.17 3.18
C LEU A 38 7.25 6.97 3.32
N ALA A 39 7.00 6.54 4.56
CA ALA A 39 6.11 5.43 4.88
C ALA A 39 4.93 5.92 5.76
N PRO A 40 3.81 6.37 5.18
CA PRO A 40 2.61 6.69 5.94
C PRO A 40 2.03 5.41 6.56
N CYS A 41 2.00 5.33 7.90
CA CYS A 41 1.53 4.12 8.62
C CYS A 41 0.48 4.44 9.70
N ALA A 42 -0.04 5.68 9.74
CA ALA A 42 -1.02 6.12 10.72
C ALA A 42 -2.41 6.31 10.08
N LEU A 43 -2.82 7.55 9.83
CA LEU A 43 -4.12 7.89 9.29
C LEU A 43 -4.08 8.11 7.78
N GLY A 44 -5.25 7.94 7.13
CA GLY A 44 -5.45 8.27 5.73
C GLY A 44 -5.44 9.78 5.46
N GLY A 45 -5.41 10.17 4.18
CA GLY A 45 -5.46 11.57 3.75
C GLY A 45 -4.20 12.39 4.05
N THR A 46 -3.13 11.75 4.48
CA THR A 46 -1.86 12.44 4.82
C THR A 46 -1.19 13.05 3.59
N LEU A 47 -1.33 12.41 2.43
CA LEU A 47 -0.75 12.88 1.18
C LEU A 47 -1.73 13.86 0.51
N ASN A 48 -1.56 15.13 0.79
CA ASN A 48 -2.24 16.25 0.15
C ASN A 48 -1.23 17.09 -0.66
N GLU A 49 -1.69 18.13 -1.35
CA GLU A 49 -0.85 18.99 -2.19
C GLU A 49 0.30 19.63 -1.40
N GLN A 50 0.01 20.08 -0.17
CA GLN A 50 1.01 20.74 0.67
C GLN A 50 2.14 19.76 1.02
N VAL A 51 1.79 18.56 1.48
CA VAL A 51 2.76 17.50 1.81
C VAL A 51 3.54 17.07 0.58
N VAL A 52 2.85 16.78 -0.52
CA VAL A 52 3.51 16.35 -1.76
C VAL A 52 4.45 17.41 -2.30
N ASN A 53 4.09 18.70 -2.23
CA ASN A 53 4.94 19.78 -2.69
C ASN A 53 6.20 19.98 -1.82
N ALA A 54 6.12 19.71 -0.53
CA ALA A 54 7.24 19.82 0.41
C ALA A 54 8.13 18.56 0.43
N LEU A 55 7.61 17.42 -0.03
CA LEU A 55 8.27 16.12 0.10
C LEU A 55 9.58 16.04 -0.70
N THR A 56 10.64 15.56 -0.06
CA THR A 56 11.94 15.27 -0.70
C THR A 56 12.09 13.78 -1.07
N ALA A 57 11.26 12.90 -0.52
CA ALA A 57 11.32 11.46 -0.77
C ALA A 57 11.06 11.13 -2.24
N ARG A 58 11.77 10.16 -2.75
CA ARG A 58 11.58 9.62 -4.10
C ARG A 58 10.57 8.49 -4.15
N ILE A 59 10.26 7.89 -3.00
CA ILE A 59 9.34 6.76 -2.87
C ILE A 59 8.37 7.03 -1.72
N VAL A 60 7.10 6.75 -1.96
CA VAL A 60 6.08 6.67 -0.92
C VAL A 60 5.54 5.23 -0.88
N CYS A 61 5.72 4.56 0.25
CA CYS A 61 5.25 3.19 0.47
C CYS A 61 4.98 2.99 1.97
N GLY A 62 3.73 2.87 2.36
CA GLY A 62 3.34 2.76 3.78
C GLY A 62 2.12 1.89 4.01
N GLY A 63 1.86 1.56 5.27
CA GLY A 63 0.80 0.66 5.70
C GLY A 63 -0.56 1.31 5.96
N ALA A 64 -0.65 2.65 5.92
CA ALA A 64 -1.93 3.33 6.12
C ALA A 64 -2.89 3.09 4.95
N ASN A 65 -4.19 3.01 5.25
CA ASN A 65 -5.23 2.98 4.22
C ASN A 65 -5.56 4.40 3.74
N ASN A 66 -5.98 4.53 2.48
CA ASN A 66 -6.46 5.77 1.89
C ASN A 66 -5.45 6.93 2.09
N GLN A 67 -4.19 6.69 1.77
CA GLN A 67 -3.09 7.64 2.01
C GLN A 67 -3.28 8.95 1.26
N LEU A 68 -3.85 8.91 0.05
CA LEU A 68 -4.12 10.08 -0.79
C LEU A 68 -5.33 10.85 -0.26
N ALA A 69 -5.22 12.17 -0.14
CA ALA A 69 -6.31 13.03 0.35
C ALA A 69 -7.51 13.03 -0.62
N HIS A 70 -7.25 12.96 -1.91
CA HIS A 70 -8.27 12.87 -2.97
C HIS A 70 -7.65 12.37 -4.28
N HIS A 71 -8.51 12.09 -5.27
CA HIS A 71 -8.08 11.77 -6.64
C HIS A 71 -7.26 12.92 -7.25
N GLY A 72 -6.17 12.59 -7.92
CA GLY A 72 -5.25 13.55 -8.55
C GLY A 72 -3.93 13.70 -7.80
N ILE A 73 -3.88 13.37 -6.51
CA ILE A 73 -2.62 13.38 -5.74
C ILE A 73 -1.61 12.37 -6.30
N GLU A 74 -2.09 11.22 -6.80
CA GLU A 74 -1.24 10.23 -7.48
C GLU A 74 -0.56 10.81 -8.72
N LYS A 75 -1.28 11.64 -9.48
CA LYS A 75 -0.73 12.34 -10.63
C LYS A 75 0.31 13.38 -10.20
N LEU A 76 0.02 14.15 -9.17
CA LEU A 76 0.95 15.15 -8.63
C LEU A 76 2.27 14.49 -8.15
N LEU A 77 2.19 13.34 -7.48
CA LEU A 77 3.36 12.54 -7.11
C LEU A 77 4.15 12.11 -8.35
N ALA A 78 3.47 11.56 -9.36
CA ALA A 78 4.11 11.13 -10.60
C ALA A 78 4.77 12.30 -11.36
N ASP A 79 4.10 13.45 -11.49
CA ASP A 79 4.62 14.66 -12.14
C ASP A 79 5.89 15.19 -11.42
N ARG A 80 6.03 14.92 -10.12
CA ARG A 80 7.23 15.22 -9.32
C ARG A 80 8.29 14.13 -9.35
N GLY A 81 8.07 13.03 -10.07
CA GLY A 81 8.97 11.89 -10.13
C GLY A 81 9.02 11.07 -8.82
N VAL A 82 7.99 11.17 -8.00
CA VAL A 82 7.84 10.38 -6.77
C VAL A 82 7.10 9.08 -7.09
N LEU A 83 7.74 7.95 -6.85
CA LEU A 83 7.12 6.64 -6.97
C LEU A 83 6.15 6.41 -5.82
N TYR A 84 4.86 6.39 -6.09
CA TYR A 84 3.84 5.97 -5.13
C TYR A 84 3.49 4.50 -5.29
N ALA A 85 3.76 3.68 -4.29
CA ALA A 85 3.26 2.33 -4.21
C ALA A 85 1.81 2.37 -3.70
N PRO A 86 0.79 1.98 -4.51
CA PRO A 86 -0.60 2.11 -4.12
C PRO A 86 -0.89 1.37 -2.81
N ASP A 87 -1.47 2.07 -1.85
CA ASP A 87 -1.66 1.56 -0.50
C ASP A 87 -2.49 0.26 -0.49
N TYR A 88 -3.59 0.19 -1.24
CA TYR A 88 -4.44 -0.99 -1.37
C TYR A 88 -3.75 -2.22 -1.97
N VAL A 89 -2.56 -2.04 -2.57
CA VAL A 89 -1.69 -3.14 -3.01
C VAL A 89 -0.74 -3.53 -1.88
N VAL A 90 0.04 -2.57 -1.37
CA VAL A 90 1.15 -2.87 -0.45
C VAL A 90 0.69 -3.17 0.98
N ASN A 91 -0.48 -2.69 1.40
CA ASN A 91 -1.03 -2.91 2.75
C ASN A 91 -2.07 -4.05 2.82
N SER A 92 -2.26 -4.82 1.75
CA SER A 92 -3.31 -5.84 1.65
C SER A 92 -3.20 -7.02 2.62
N GLY A 93 -2.17 -7.08 3.47
CA GLY A 93 -1.99 -8.14 4.47
C GLY A 93 -3.20 -8.32 5.41
N GLY A 94 -3.81 -7.22 5.86
CA GLY A 94 -4.99 -7.28 6.72
C GLY A 94 -6.20 -7.92 6.03
N VAL A 95 -6.48 -7.55 4.79
CA VAL A 95 -7.61 -8.13 4.03
C VAL A 95 -7.34 -9.59 3.68
N ILE A 96 -6.09 -9.99 3.45
CA ILE A 96 -5.70 -11.39 3.23
C ILE A 96 -6.00 -12.22 4.47
N GLN A 97 -5.67 -11.73 5.67
CA GLN A 97 -5.99 -12.40 6.93
C GLN A 97 -7.50 -12.59 7.09
N VAL A 98 -8.30 -11.52 6.95
CA VAL A 98 -9.76 -11.58 7.07
C VAL A 98 -10.37 -12.54 6.04
N ALA A 99 -9.88 -12.54 4.81
CA ALA A 99 -10.34 -13.47 3.78
C ALA A 99 -10.01 -14.93 4.12
N ASP A 100 -8.89 -15.18 4.79
CA ASP A 100 -8.50 -16.52 5.23
C ASP A 100 -9.40 -17.04 6.37
N GLU A 101 -9.87 -16.16 7.25
CA GLU A 101 -10.80 -16.49 8.34
C GLU A 101 -12.11 -17.12 7.85
N LEU A 102 -12.58 -16.76 6.65
CA LEU A 102 -13.79 -17.34 6.03
C LEU A 102 -13.68 -18.86 5.77
N ARG A 103 -12.45 -19.38 5.76
CA ARG A 103 -12.14 -20.81 5.53
C ARG A 103 -11.57 -21.50 6.78
N GLY A 104 -11.66 -20.82 7.94
CA GLY A 104 -10.88 -21.17 9.12
C GLY A 104 -9.44 -20.72 8.97
N PHE A 105 -9.01 -19.80 9.86
CA PHE A 105 -7.68 -19.17 9.79
C PHE A 105 -6.57 -20.21 9.78
N ASN A 106 -5.63 -20.05 8.84
CA ASN A 106 -4.40 -20.85 8.77
C ASN A 106 -3.20 -19.92 8.52
N PHE A 107 -2.30 -19.87 9.49
CA PHE A 107 -1.15 -18.95 9.47
C PHE A 107 -0.26 -19.14 8.24
N GLU A 108 0.08 -20.38 7.89
CA GLU A 108 0.98 -20.66 6.76
C GLU A 108 0.35 -20.26 5.43
N ARG A 109 -0.96 -20.48 5.27
CA ARG A 109 -1.69 -20.06 4.08
C ARG A 109 -1.78 -18.55 3.98
N ALA A 110 -2.11 -17.86 5.08
CA ALA A 110 -2.15 -16.40 5.14
C ALA A 110 -0.77 -15.78 4.90
N ARG A 111 0.29 -16.36 5.47
CA ARG A 111 1.67 -15.95 5.24
C ARG A 111 2.05 -16.07 3.77
N ALA A 112 1.84 -17.25 3.18
CA ALA A 112 2.16 -17.48 1.76
C ALA A 112 1.39 -16.49 0.84
N ALA A 113 0.12 -16.19 1.15
CA ALA A 113 -0.66 -15.20 0.42
C ALA A 113 -0.11 -13.77 0.61
N THR A 114 0.35 -13.43 1.81
CA THR A 114 0.96 -12.12 2.11
C THR A 114 2.30 -11.94 1.38
N GLU A 115 3.10 -12.98 1.26
CA GLU A 115 4.36 -12.95 0.50
C GLU A 115 4.12 -12.62 -0.99
N GLN A 116 2.93 -12.92 -1.53
CA GLN A 116 2.54 -12.55 -2.90
C GLN A 116 2.34 -11.04 -3.11
N ILE A 117 2.22 -10.24 -2.03
CA ILE A 117 2.16 -8.78 -2.13
C ILE A 117 3.41 -8.24 -2.84
N PHE A 118 4.58 -8.76 -2.50
CA PHE A 118 5.83 -8.37 -3.15
C PHE A 118 5.80 -8.64 -4.67
N VAL A 119 5.36 -9.84 -5.07
CA VAL A 119 5.24 -10.22 -6.48
C VAL A 119 4.21 -9.36 -7.21
N THR A 120 3.07 -9.10 -6.58
CA THR A 120 1.99 -8.27 -7.14
C THR A 120 2.44 -6.83 -7.31
N THR A 121 3.11 -6.26 -6.30
CA THR A 121 3.67 -4.91 -6.37
C THR A 121 4.68 -4.81 -7.51
N GLY A 122 5.59 -5.78 -7.64
CA GLY A 122 6.54 -5.82 -8.75
C GLY A 122 5.86 -5.84 -10.14
N LYS A 123 4.76 -6.61 -10.29
CA LYS A 123 3.97 -6.61 -11.53
C LYS A 123 3.32 -5.26 -11.81
N VAL A 124 2.75 -4.62 -10.79
CA VAL A 124 2.14 -3.28 -10.93
C VAL A 124 3.17 -2.27 -11.40
N LEU A 125 4.34 -2.25 -10.77
CA LEU A 125 5.42 -1.33 -11.13
C LEU A 125 5.93 -1.58 -12.55
N ALA A 126 6.09 -2.84 -12.95
CA ALA A 126 6.51 -3.20 -14.31
C ALA A 126 5.48 -2.77 -15.38
N ILE A 127 4.18 -2.90 -15.09
CA ILE A 127 3.11 -2.42 -15.98
C ILE A 127 3.12 -0.89 -16.04
N ALA A 128 3.27 -0.22 -14.90
CA ALA A 128 3.32 1.24 -14.83
C ALA A 128 4.46 1.80 -15.69
N ASP A 129 5.65 1.20 -15.58
CA ASP A 129 6.83 1.58 -16.35
C ASP A 129 6.63 1.33 -17.86
N ALA A 130 6.16 0.14 -18.24
CA ALA A 130 5.94 -0.23 -19.62
C ALA A 130 4.86 0.62 -20.32
N ASP A 131 3.78 0.97 -19.60
CA ASP A 131 2.66 1.75 -20.12
C ASP A 131 2.87 3.26 -19.97
N GLY A 132 3.88 3.72 -19.22
CA GLY A 132 4.12 5.15 -18.91
C GLY A 132 2.98 5.76 -18.10
N VAL A 133 2.40 5.02 -17.15
CA VAL A 133 1.28 5.46 -16.30
C VAL A 133 1.63 5.38 -14.81
N PRO A 134 0.94 6.14 -13.94
CA PRO A 134 1.10 5.99 -12.49
C PRO A 134 0.83 4.55 -12.02
N PRO A 135 1.54 4.05 -10.97
CA PRO A 135 1.31 2.71 -10.43
C PRO A 135 -0.13 2.42 -9.99
N SER A 136 -0.89 3.42 -9.54
CA SER A 136 -2.32 3.28 -9.22
C SER A 136 -3.14 2.89 -10.45
N VAL A 137 -2.92 3.56 -11.59
CA VAL A 137 -3.59 3.23 -12.85
C VAL A 137 -3.23 1.82 -13.32
N ALA A 138 -1.97 1.43 -13.18
CA ALA A 138 -1.50 0.08 -13.52
C ALA A 138 -2.15 -0.99 -12.61
N ALA A 139 -2.30 -0.70 -11.32
CA ALA A 139 -2.94 -1.58 -10.36
C ALA A 139 -4.42 -1.80 -10.69
N ASP A 140 -5.15 -0.72 -10.99
CA ASP A 140 -6.56 -0.79 -11.39
C ASP A 140 -6.72 -1.64 -12.66
N ARG A 141 -5.91 -1.40 -13.70
CA ARG A 141 -5.92 -2.20 -14.93
C ARG A 141 -5.63 -3.69 -14.67
N LEU A 142 -4.72 -3.99 -13.74
CA LEU A 142 -4.41 -5.37 -13.35
C LEU A 142 -5.60 -6.03 -12.66
N ALA A 143 -6.26 -5.31 -11.75
CA ALA A 143 -7.45 -5.79 -11.04
C ALA A 143 -8.63 -6.02 -11.99
N GLU A 144 -8.91 -5.06 -12.89
CA GLU A 144 -9.99 -5.15 -13.88
C GLU A 144 -9.80 -6.34 -14.82
N ARG A 145 -8.57 -6.55 -15.32
CA ARG A 145 -8.24 -7.73 -16.15
C ARG A 145 -8.55 -9.02 -15.40
N ARG A 146 -8.10 -9.11 -14.13
CA ARG A 146 -8.36 -10.32 -13.32
C ARG A 146 -9.85 -10.54 -13.07
N MET A 147 -10.61 -9.48 -12.78
CA MET A 147 -12.06 -9.58 -12.61
C MET A 147 -12.75 -10.06 -13.89
N ALA A 148 -12.35 -9.54 -15.05
CA ALA A 148 -12.89 -9.95 -16.34
C ALA A 148 -12.56 -11.43 -16.67
N GLU A 149 -11.35 -11.88 -16.37
CA GLU A 149 -10.93 -13.27 -16.55
C GLU A 149 -11.74 -14.22 -15.66
N VAL A 150 -11.86 -13.93 -14.37
CA VAL A 150 -12.65 -14.73 -13.41
C VAL A 150 -14.13 -14.69 -13.75
N GLY A 151 -14.65 -13.54 -14.19
CA GLY A 151 -16.04 -13.37 -14.63
C GLY A 151 -16.41 -14.26 -15.82
N ARG A 152 -15.48 -14.44 -16.76
CA ARG A 152 -15.69 -15.38 -17.90
C ARG A 152 -15.80 -16.83 -17.45
N LEU A 153 -15.07 -17.24 -16.41
CA LEU A 153 -15.14 -18.60 -15.88
C LEU A 153 -16.48 -18.89 -15.18
N ARG A 154 -17.16 -17.85 -14.62
CA ARG A 154 -18.49 -17.99 -14.03
C ARG A 154 -19.61 -18.23 -15.04
N GLY A 155 -19.38 -18.04 -16.32
CA GLY A 155 -20.30 -18.40 -17.39
C GLY A 155 -20.38 -19.91 -17.65
N ILE A 156 -19.51 -20.73 -17.07
CA ILE A 156 -19.60 -22.19 -17.12
C ILE A 156 -20.57 -22.62 -16.01
N TRP A 157 -21.81 -22.89 -16.39
CA TRP A 157 -22.81 -23.46 -15.49
C TRP A 157 -22.36 -24.87 -15.08
N LEU A 158 -21.87 -25.02 -13.86
CA LEU A 158 -21.71 -26.32 -13.22
C LEU A 158 -23.08 -26.71 -12.68
N GLY A 159 -23.81 -27.55 -13.44
CA GLY A 159 -25.09 -28.08 -12.99
C GLY A 159 -24.99 -28.61 -11.56
N THR A 160 -25.98 -28.31 -10.74
CA THR A 160 -26.10 -28.92 -9.42
C THR A 160 -26.07 -30.43 -9.60
N MET A 161 -25.04 -31.10 -9.08
CA MET A 161 -25.05 -32.54 -8.95
C MET A 161 -26.20 -32.87 -8.04
N GLY A 162 -27.28 -33.43 -8.61
CA GLY A 162 -28.43 -33.86 -7.89
C GLY A 162 -28.00 -34.84 -6.80
N SER A 163 -28.44 -34.55 -5.57
CA SER A 163 -28.41 -35.50 -4.47
C SER A 163 -29.25 -36.73 -4.86
N ALA A 164 -28.61 -37.86 -5.05
CA ALA A 164 -29.24 -39.17 -5.01
C ALA A 164 -29.30 -39.64 -3.57
#